data_46ed1014be2b2234eb23ed288f99c531
#
_entry.id   46ed1014be2b2234eb23ed288f99c531
#
_cell.length_a   1.000
_cell.length_b   1.000
_cell.length_c   1.000
_cell.angle_alpha   90.00
_cell.angle_beta   90.00
_cell.angle_gamma   90.00
#
_symmetry.space_group_name_H-M   'P 1'
#
loop_
_entity.id
_entity.type
_entity.pdbx_description
1 polymer ?
#
loop_
_entity_poly.entity_id
_entity_poly.type
_entity_poly.pdbx_seq_one_letter_code
_entity_poly.pdbx_strand_id
1 'polypeptide(L)'
;MQSGEPQTAQVLETLRDELRALELGLEVPGATEAQALRGQLVDQIDDYLLPRLRRMDAPLLMVVGGSTGAGKSTLVNSLVGEEVSAAGVLRPTTRAPVLVCHPEDLPAFEDDRVLPGLPRTTGGNAESGLRLVGTERLPRGLALLDAPDIDSVVEANRTLAGQLLAAADCWLFVTTAARYADAVPWDLLHAARDRGTALSLVLDRVAPADASEVAGHLTQMLTERGLDGTPVLVVPESGLEDGRLSEQSLAPVRAWLDGLAADAGARADLVKRTLSGALASLPARVAVVEATVIQQLAAAGELRAVVDDAYAEALAEIDKTVRDGSLLRGEILARWHDVVGTGDLMRSVQTGLGALRDRLRSMVTGAPRAEADLRTAVESGVDAVVHAAADAAAERVSKRWRDDPGGRLLIEREPRLASASSGLPAHTAEQTRAWQGFVFALVEREAGSKRATARLASLGINGAGLTVMIAVFASTGGLTGAEVAVAGGTSALSQKLLEAIFGDQAIRSLAARARDDLLVRVEGVLAEEAARFLQALAPLAPDPE
;
A
#
# COMPACT_ATOMS: atom_id res chain seq x y z
N MET A 1 1.34 -3.24 -41.63
CA MET A 1 0.88 -2.72 -40.34
C MET A 1 0.09 -3.74 -39.51
N GLN A 2 -0.45 -4.82 -40.08
CA GLN A 2 -1.23 -5.83 -39.30
C GLN A 2 -0.45 -6.73 -38.34
N SER A 3 0.89 -6.78 -38.43
CA SER A 3 1.69 -7.67 -37.57
C SER A 3 2.03 -7.07 -36.17
N GLY A 4 1.83 -5.78 -35.98
CA GLY A 4 2.13 -5.10 -34.69
C GLY A 4 0.94 -4.98 -33.74
N GLU A 5 -0.29 -5.10 -34.23
CA GLU A 5 -1.49 -4.91 -33.41
C GLU A 5 -1.66 -5.94 -32.29
N PRO A 6 -1.43 -7.25 -32.50
CA PRO A 6 -1.50 -8.24 -31.43
C PRO A 6 -0.43 -8.03 -30.36
N GLN A 7 0.77 -7.58 -30.74
CA GLN A 7 1.87 -7.31 -29.82
C GLN A 7 1.59 -6.06 -28.97
N THR A 8 1.02 -5.00 -29.57
CA THR A 8 0.61 -3.79 -28.85
C THR A 8 -0.48 -4.10 -27.84
N ALA A 9 -1.49 -4.92 -28.22
CA ALA A 9 -2.54 -5.33 -27.28
C ALA A 9 -1.98 -6.11 -26.09
N GLN A 10 -1.04 -7.04 -26.31
CA GLN A 10 -0.39 -7.80 -25.25
C GLN A 10 0.38 -6.91 -24.27
N VAL A 11 1.12 -5.91 -24.78
CA VAL A 11 1.84 -4.94 -23.95
C VAL A 11 0.88 -4.11 -23.10
N LEU A 12 -0.24 -3.68 -23.68
CA LEU A 12 -1.26 -2.93 -22.93
C LEU A 12 -1.95 -3.78 -21.86
N GLU A 13 -2.21 -5.06 -22.12
CA GLU A 13 -2.74 -5.99 -21.13
C GLU A 13 -1.79 -6.14 -19.95
N THR A 14 -0.50 -6.32 -20.22
CA THR A 14 0.52 -6.39 -19.18
C THR A 14 0.58 -5.10 -18.36
N LEU A 15 0.67 -3.94 -19.02
CA LEU A 15 0.69 -2.64 -18.33
C LEU A 15 -0.55 -2.42 -17.47
N ARG A 16 -1.75 -2.78 -17.99
CA ARG A 16 -3.00 -2.68 -17.23
C ARG A 16 -2.96 -3.53 -15.96
N ASP A 17 -2.48 -4.77 -16.07
CA ASP A 17 -2.44 -5.71 -14.95
C ASP A 17 -1.42 -5.26 -13.89
N GLU A 18 -0.26 -4.74 -14.31
CA GLU A 18 0.72 -4.12 -13.43
C GLU A 18 0.15 -2.87 -12.71
N LEU A 19 -0.50 -1.97 -13.45
CA LEU A 19 -1.15 -0.80 -12.86
C LEU A 19 -2.25 -1.19 -11.86
N ARG A 20 -3.00 -2.27 -12.09
CA ARG A 20 -4.03 -2.77 -11.16
C ARG A 20 -3.44 -3.36 -9.90
N ALA A 21 -2.34 -4.09 -10.03
CA ALA A 21 -1.65 -4.71 -8.90
C ALA A 21 -0.88 -3.70 -8.03
N LEU A 22 -0.65 -2.50 -8.55
CA LEU A 22 0.17 -1.49 -7.88
C LEU A 22 -0.52 -0.91 -6.64
N GLU A 23 0.12 -1.05 -5.48
CA GLU A 23 -0.30 -0.43 -4.22
C GLU A 23 0.42 0.91 -4.01
N LEU A 24 -0.34 1.97 -3.71
CA LEU A 24 0.15 3.33 -3.44
C LEU A 24 -0.49 3.83 -2.14
N GLY A 25 -0.27 3.10 -1.03
CA GLY A 25 -0.99 3.30 0.23
C GLY A 25 -0.35 4.27 1.20
N LEU A 26 0.93 4.64 1.01
CA LEU A 26 1.63 5.58 1.89
C LEU A 26 1.34 7.04 1.50
N GLU A 27 1.22 7.92 2.49
CA GLU A 27 1.11 9.36 2.26
C GLU A 27 2.46 9.94 1.85
N VAL A 28 2.71 10.00 0.54
CA VAL A 28 3.84 10.73 -0.04
C VAL A 28 3.33 11.86 -0.94
N PRO A 29 4.14 12.90 -1.23
CA PRO A 29 3.73 13.96 -2.15
C PRO A 29 3.29 13.40 -3.50
N GLY A 30 2.10 13.82 -3.98
CA GLY A 30 1.54 13.36 -5.26
C GLY A 30 0.86 11.99 -5.24
N ALA A 31 0.76 11.30 -4.09
CA ALA A 31 0.17 9.96 -4.01
C ALA A 31 -1.31 9.93 -4.45
N THR A 32 -2.10 10.91 -4.04
CA THR A 32 -3.52 11.01 -4.40
C THR A 32 -3.70 11.22 -5.91
N GLU A 33 -2.90 12.10 -6.49
CA GLU A 33 -2.88 12.38 -7.93
C GLU A 33 -2.44 11.16 -8.74
N ALA A 34 -1.41 10.46 -8.27
CA ALA A 34 -0.92 9.24 -8.91
C ALA A 34 -1.95 8.09 -8.83
N GLN A 35 -2.67 7.93 -7.71
CA GLN A 35 -3.77 6.98 -7.58
C GLN A 35 -4.90 7.28 -8.57
N ALA A 36 -5.30 8.56 -8.68
CA ALA A 36 -6.33 8.98 -9.63
C ALA A 36 -5.87 8.74 -11.09
N LEU A 37 -4.62 9.08 -11.40
CA LEU A 37 -4.02 8.89 -12.72
C LEU A 37 -3.90 7.41 -13.09
N ARG A 38 -3.50 6.55 -12.14
CA ARG A 38 -3.48 5.09 -12.29
C ARG A 38 -4.85 4.55 -12.68
N GLY A 39 -5.90 4.95 -11.96
CA GLY A 39 -7.29 4.59 -12.29
C GLY A 39 -7.67 5.02 -13.71
N GLN A 40 -7.38 6.27 -14.07
CA GLN A 40 -7.66 6.79 -15.41
C GLN A 40 -6.89 6.05 -16.53
N LEU A 41 -5.66 5.60 -16.27
CA LEU A 41 -4.88 4.80 -17.22
C LEU A 41 -5.50 3.42 -17.43
N VAL A 42 -5.88 2.75 -16.35
CA VAL A 42 -6.57 1.44 -16.41
C VAL A 42 -7.87 1.56 -17.19
N ASP A 43 -8.71 2.55 -16.84
CA ASP A 43 -9.99 2.79 -17.53
C ASP A 43 -9.78 3.07 -19.03
N GLN A 44 -8.79 3.90 -19.39
CA GLN A 44 -8.48 4.19 -20.79
C GLN A 44 -8.01 2.96 -21.56
N ILE A 45 -7.22 2.08 -20.93
CA ILE A 45 -6.77 0.83 -21.57
C ILE A 45 -7.97 -0.11 -21.79
N ASP A 46 -8.84 -0.28 -20.79
CA ASP A 46 -9.97 -1.21 -20.85
C ASP A 46 -11.13 -0.69 -21.70
N ASP A 47 -11.48 0.57 -21.56
CA ASP A 47 -12.69 1.12 -22.18
C ASP A 47 -12.43 1.60 -23.62
N TYR A 48 -11.17 1.89 -23.98
CA TYR A 48 -10.85 2.43 -25.31
C TYR A 48 -9.76 1.66 -26.04
N LEU A 49 -8.53 1.59 -25.49
CA LEU A 49 -7.38 1.12 -26.26
C LEU A 49 -7.51 -0.34 -26.70
N LEU A 50 -7.77 -1.24 -25.76
CA LEU A 50 -7.91 -2.67 -26.05
C LEU A 50 -9.14 -2.97 -26.93
N PRO A 51 -10.36 -2.45 -26.67
CA PRO A 51 -11.51 -2.64 -27.54
C PRO A 51 -11.27 -2.13 -28.96
N ARG A 52 -10.67 -0.96 -29.10
CA ARG A 52 -10.45 -0.33 -30.41
C ARG A 52 -9.36 -1.05 -31.21
N LEU A 53 -8.24 -1.45 -30.60
CA LEU A 53 -7.22 -2.28 -31.27
C LEU A 53 -7.77 -3.61 -31.78
N ARG A 54 -8.71 -4.21 -31.05
CA ARG A 54 -9.34 -5.47 -31.44
C ARG A 54 -10.38 -5.31 -32.55
N ARG A 55 -10.95 -4.10 -32.73
CA ARG A 55 -12.01 -3.80 -33.69
C ARG A 55 -11.86 -2.41 -34.31
N MET A 56 -10.88 -2.28 -35.17
CA MET A 56 -10.64 -1.05 -35.91
C MET A 56 -11.78 -0.68 -36.88
N ASP A 57 -12.58 -1.66 -37.28
CA ASP A 57 -13.72 -1.55 -38.18
C ASP A 57 -15.04 -1.21 -37.49
N ALA A 58 -15.08 -1.17 -36.15
CA ALA A 58 -16.28 -0.82 -35.41
C ALA A 58 -16.73 0.63 -35.74
N PRO A 59 -18.06 0.92 -35.65
CA PRO A 59 -18.57 2.27 -35.86
C PRO A 59 -17.86 3.29 -34.96
N LEU A 60 -17.70 4.51 -35.48
CA LEU A 60 -17.08 5.62 -34.74
C LEU A 60 -17.97 6.01 -33.54
N LEU A 61 -17.47 5.86 -32.33
CA LEU A 61 -18.18 6.25 -31.10
C LEU A 61 -17.93 7.72 -30.79
N MET A 62 -18.97 8.52 -30.91
CA MET A 62 -18.94 9.95 -30.62
C MET A 62 -19.71 10.21 -29.31
N VAL A 63 -19.02 10.70 -28.29
CA VAL A 63 -19.65 11.04 -27.01
C VAL A 63 -20.05 12.52 -27.01
N VAL A 64 -21.33 12.78 -26.76
CA VAL A 64 -21.89 14.11 -26.61
C VAL A 64 -21.73 14.53 -25.15
N GLY A 65 -20.69 15.34 -24.87
CA GLY A 65 -20.36 15.85 -23.56
C GLY A 65 -20.67 17.33 -23.41
N GLY A 66 -20.63 17.84 -22.18
CA GLY A 66 -20.83 19.27 -21.91
C GLY A 66 -21.52 19.53 -20.58
N SER A 67 -21.53 20.80 -20.18
CA SER A 67 -22.09 21.25 -18.90
C SER A 67 -23.60 21.01 -18.80
N THR A 68 -24.07 21.02 -17.55
CA THR A 68 -25.50 20.98 -17.24
C THR A 68 -26.26 22.10 -17.99
N GLY A 69 -27.30 21.71 -18.73
CA GLY A 69 -28.14 22.65 -19.47
C GLY A 69 -27.50 23.22 -20.74
N ALA A 70 -26.38 22.67 -21.22
CA ALA A 70 -25.76 23.05 -22.49
C ALA A 70 -26.58 22.65 -23.73
N GLY A 71 -27.60 21.77 -23.59
CA GLY A 71 -28.46 21.36 -24.70
C GLY A 71 -28.13 19.98 -25.29
N LYS A 72 -27.27 19.16 -24.63
CA LYS A 72 -26.82 17.84 -25.12
C LYS A 72 -27.96 16.92 -25.57
N SER A 73 -28.86 16.58 -24.66
CA SER A 73 -29.98 15.68 -24.95
C SER A 73 -30.97 16.28 -25.96
N THR A 74 -31.15 17.62 -25.93
CA THR A 74 -31.94 18.31 -26.97
C THR A 74 -31.29 18.17 -28.34
N LEU A 75 -29.98 18.35 -28.44
CA LEU A 75 -29.21 18.17 -29.67
C LEU A 75 -29.34 16.73 -30.18
N VAL A 76 -29.12 15.72 -29.31
CA VAL A 76 -29.24 14.30 -29.71
C VAL A 76 -30.66 13.97 -30.17
N ASN A 77 -31.69 14.35 -29.40
CA ASN A 77 -33.10 14.14 -29.79
C ASN A 77 -33.44 14.83 -31.11
N SER A 78 -32.89 16.01 -31.36
CA SER A 78 -33.12 16.76 -32.59
C SER A 78 -32.43 16.11 -33.80
N LEU A 79 -31.20 15.60 -33.64
CA LEU A 79 -30.47 14.86 -34.69
C LEU A 79 -31.18 13.56 -35.05
N VAL A 80 -31.73 12.87 -34.05
CA VAL A 80 -32.47 11.61 -34.19
C VAL A 80 -33.91 11.86 -34.68
N GLY A 81 -34.50 13.02 -34.38
CA GLY A 81 -35.86 13.40 -34.72
C GLY A 81 -36.96 12.78 -33.85
N GLU A 82 -36.55 12.15 -32.74
CA GLU A 82 -37.45 11.57 -31.72
C GLU A 82 -36.85 11.74 -30.34
N GLU A 83 -37.66 11.63 -29.29
CA GLU A 83 -37.19 11.75 -27.90
C GLU A 83 -36.57 10.42 -27.46
N VAL A 84 -35.24 10.29 -27.61
CA VAL A 84 -34.46 9.12 -27.18
C VAL A 84 -33.77 9.34 -25.85
N SER A 85 -33.55 10.57 -25.46
CA SER A 85 -32.92 10.95 -24.18
C SER A 85 -33.81 11.96 -23.46
N ALA A 86 -33.96 11.80 -22.14
CA ALA A 86 -34.78 12.72 -21.35
C ALA A 86 -34.17 14.14 -21.37
N ALA A 87 -34.88 15.07 -21.99
CA ALA A 87 -34.55 16.47 -21.99
C ALA A 87 -35.55 17.23 -21.11
N GLY A 88 -35.11 17.95 -20.08
CA GLY A 88 -36.04 18.64 -19.20
C GLY A 88 -35.43 19.72 -18.34
N VAL A 89 -36.32 20.52 -17.68
CA VAL A 89 -35.93 21.62 -16.79
C VAL A 89 -35.63 21.13 -15.37
N LEU A 90 -36.19 19.96 -14.96
CA LEU A 90 -35.97 19.36 -13.65
C LEU A 90 -34.68 18.50 -13.69
N ARG A 91 -33.73 18.80 -12.85
CA ARG A 91 -32.35 18.24 -12.87
C ARG A 91 -32.06 17.31 -11.70
N PRO A 92 -31.21 16.26 -11.88
CA PRO A 92 -30.58 15.81 -13.12
C PRO A 92 -31.55 15.06 -14.03
N THR A 93 -31.52 15.35 -15.34
CA THR A 93 -32.45 14.78 -16.32
C THR A 93 -31.97 13.47 -16.91
N THR A 94 -30.67 13.32 -17.21
CA THR A 94 -30.11 12.11 -17.80
C THR A 94 -29.44 11.30 -16.70
N ARG A 95 -30.08 10.20 -16.27
CA ARG A 95 -29.53 9.27 -15.25
C ARG A 95 -28.78 8.11 -15.89
N ALA A 96 -29.23 7.61 -17.04
CA ALA A 96 -28.61 6.53 -17.79
C ALA A 96 -28.14 7.05 -19.16
N PRO A 97 -26.91 6.73 -19.61
CA PRO A 97 -26.43 7.10 -20.93
C PRO A 97 -27.24 6.39 -22.03
N VAL A 98 -27.42 7.09 -23.16
CA VAL A 98 -28.14 6.59 -24.31
C VAL A 98 -27.22 6.58 -25.51
N LEU A 99 -26.96 5.37 -26.06
CA LEU A 99 -26.24 5.19 -27.33
C LEU A 99 -27.23 5.04 -28.46
N VAL A 100 -27.10 5.88 -29.46
CA VAL A 100 -27.93 5.90 -30.65
C VAL A 100 -27.06 5.62 -31.88
N CYS A 101 -27.45 4.63 -32.71
CA CYS A 101 -26.72 4.32 -33.94
C CYS A 101 -27.69 3.78 -35.00
N HIS A 102 -27.19 3.54 -36.21
CA HIS A 102 -27.96 2.84 -37.24
C HIS A 102 -28.30 1.41 -36.80
N PRO A 103 -29.49 0.83 -37.13
CA PRO A 103 -29.87 -0.52 -36.69
C PRO A 103 -28.84 -1.60 -37.04
N GLU A 104 -28.18 -1.48 -38.19
CA GLU A 104 -27.16 -2.44 -38.63
C GLU A 104 -25.83 -2.32 -37.84
N ASP A 105 -25.62 -1.23 -37.12
CA ASP A 105 -24.45 -1.01 -36.29
C ASP A 105 -24.65 -1.45 -34.82
N LEU A 106 -25.91 -1.70 -34.40
CA LEU A 106 -26.26 -2.14 -33.03
C LEU A 106 -25.44 -3.35 -32.54
N PRO A 107 -25.21 -4.40 -33.36
CA PRO A 107 -24.45 -5.57 -32.92
C PRO A 107 -23.02 -5.24 -32.47
N ALA A 108 -22.47 -4.10 -32.88
CA ALA A 108 -21.14 -3.66 -32.44
C ALA A 108 -21.12 -3.18 -30.98
N PHE A 109 -22.29 -2.85 -30.40
CA PHE A 109 -22.46 -2.27 -29.06
C PHE A 109 -23.27 -3.16 -28.10
N GLU A 110 -23.78 -4.32 -28.55
CA GLU A 110 -24.59 -5.24 -27.75
C GLU A 110 -23.75 -6.03 -26.74
N ASP A 111 -22.48 -6.26 -27.05
CA ASP A 111 -21.56 -6.98 -26.17
C ASP A 111 -20.79 -6.04 -25.20
N ASP A 112 -20.10 -6.64 -24.23
CA ASP A 112 -19.35 -5.92 -23.18
C ASP A 112 -17.99 -5.37 -23.66
N ARG A 113 -17.72 -5.33 -24.97
CA ARG A 113 -16.43 -4.87 -25.52
C ARG A 113 -16.28 -3.36 -25.56
N VAL A 114 -17.38 -2.62 -25.58
CA VAL A 114 -17.40 -1.15 -25.47
C VAL A 114 -18.06 -0.81 -24.15
N LEU A 115 -17.39 -0.11 -23.24
CA LEU A 115 -17.88 0.21 -21.90
C LEU A 115 -18.30 -1.05 -21.11
N PRO A 116 -17.36 -1.96 -20.78
CA PRO A 116 -17.66 -3.27 -20.20
C PRO A 116 -18.35 -3.23 -18.85
N GLY A 117 -18.22 -2.12 -18.12
CA GLY A 117 -18.86 -1.94 -16.80
C GLY A 117 -20.34 -1.54 -16.83
N LEU A 118 -20.94 -1.33 -18.03
CA LEU A 118 -22.32 -0.85 -18.16
C LEU A 118 -23.25 -1.95 -18.71
N PRO A 119 -24.25 -2.44 -17.95
CA PRO A 119 -25.26 -3.36 -18.45
C PRO A 119 -26.01 -2.79 -19.66
N ARG A 120 -26.29 -3.60 -20.67
CA ARG A 120 -27.03 -3.20 -21.89
C ARG A 120 -28.54 -3.32 -21.66
N THR A 121 -29.28 -2.30 -22.14
CA THR A 121 -30.74 -2.30 -22.12
C THR A 121 -31.28 -1.84 -23.47
N THR A 122 -32.24 -2.60 -24.04
CA THR A 122 -32.84 -2.28 -25.33
C THR A 122 -34.28 -1.77 -25.21
N GLY A 123 -34.82 -1.55 -24.02
CA GLY A 123 -36.19 -1.07 -23.82
C GLY A 123 -36.45 -0.55 -22.39
N GLY A 124 -37.41 0.37 -22.28
CA GLY A 124 -37.90 0.91 -21.00
C GLY A 124 -37.03 2.02 -20.40
N ASN A 125 -37.55 2.66 -19.34
CA ASN A 125 -36.79 3.61 -18.52
C ASN A 125 -35.88 2.82 -17.53
N ALA A 126 -34.75 2.31 -18.04
CA ALA A 126 -33.75 1.74 -17.16
C ALA A 126 -33.09 2.87 -16.34
N GLU A 127 -33.13 2.80 -15.02
CA GLU A 127 -32.48 3.76 -14.14
C GLU A 127 -30.96 3.60 -14.09
N SER A 128 -30.43 2.49 -14.62
CA SER A 128 -28.99 2.17 -14.67
C SER A 128 -28.64 1.37 -15.92
N GLY A 129 -27.43 1.56 -16.45
CA GLY A 129 -26.91 0.87 -17.62
C GLY A 129 -26.90 1.72 -18.89
N LEU A 130 -26.38 1.16 -19.98
CA LEU A 130 -26.32 1.79 -21.31
C LEU A 130 -27.54 1.41 -22.11
N ARG A 131 -28.38 2.38 -22.49
CA ARG A 131 -29.53 2.15 -23.34
C ARG A 131 -29.13 2.23 -24.81
N LEU A 132 -29.40 1.17 -25.57
CA LEU A 132 -29.14 1.09 -26.99
C LEU A 132 -30.40 1.44 -27.79
N VAL A 133 -30.29 2.34 -28.76
CA VAL A 133 -31.38 2.80 -29.63
C VAL A 133 -30.93 2.73 -31.09
N GLY A 134 -31.64 1.98 -31.93
CA GLY A 134 -31.42 1.93 -33.36
C GLY A 134 -32.32 2.91 -34.09
N THR A 135 -31.76 3.75 -34.99
CA THR A 135 -32.51 4.68 -35.83
C THR A 135 -31.88 4.81 -37.22
N GLU A 136 -32.71 4.79 -38.27
CA GLU A 136 -32.25 5.04 -39.64
C GLU A 136 -31.90 6.51 -39.91
N ARG A 137 -32.19 7.40 -38.96
CA ARG A 137 -31.87 8.83 -39.10
C ARG A 137 -30.40 9.14 -38.84
N LEU A 138 -29.68 8.22 -38.22
CA LEU A 138 -28.22 8.29 -38.13
C LEU A 138 -27.61 7.46 -39.26
N PRO A 139 -26.62 7.99 -39.97
CA PRO A 139 -25.93 7.24 -40.99
C PRO A 139 -25.10 6.08 -40.41
N ARG A 140 -24.88 5.03 -41.19
CA ARG A 140 -24.04 3.88 -40.81
C ARG A 140 -22.59 4.29 -40.53
N GLY A 141 -21.98 3.58 -39.59
CA GLY A 141 -20.58 3.79 -39.17
C GLY A 141 -20.40 4.90 -38.15
N LEU A 142 -21.50 5.48 -37.63
CA LEU A 142 -21.48 6.47 -36.55
C LEU A 142 -22.42 6.04 -35.42
N ALA A 143 -21.96 6.27 -34.17
CA ALA A 143 -22.78 6.13 -32.98
C ALA A 143 -22.66 7.39 -32.14
N LEU A 144 -23.77 7.93 -31.65
CA LEU A 144 -23.85 9.06 -30.73
C LEU A 144 -24.19 8.54 -29.33
N LEU A 145 -23.40 8.92 -28.35
CA LEU A 145 -23.63 8.58 -26.95
C LEU A 145 -23.95 9.86 -26.17
N ASP A 146 -25.20 10.01 -25.71
CA ASP A 146 -25.58 11.10 -24.81
C ASP A 146 -25.10 10.80 -23.39
N ALA A 147 -24.11 11.59 -22.92
CA ALA A 147 -23.50 11.42 -21.61
C ALA A 147 -24.21 12.26 -20.54
N PRO A 148 -24.23 11.81 -19.27
CA PRO A 148 -24.64 12.64 -18.15
C PRO A 148 -23.85 13.94 -18.05
N ASP A 149 -24.38 14.89 -17.27
CA ASP A 149 -23.74 16.18 -17.06
C ASP A 149 -22.40 16.05 -16.34
N ILE A 150 -21.36 16.63 -16.91
CA ILE A 150 -19.98 16.58 -16.40
C ILE A 150 -19.77 17.43 -15.14
N ASP A 151 -20.57 18.48 -14.96
CA ASP A 151 -20.61 19.36 -13.78
C ASP A 151 -21.77 19.01 -12.84
N SER A 152 -22.24 17.75 -12.88
CA SER A 152 -23.30 17.26 -12.00
C SER A 152 -22.88 17.36 -10.54
N VAL A 153 -23.81 17.73 -9.66
CA VAL A 153 -23.63 17.69 -8.20
C VAL A 153 -23.52 16.25 -7.68
N VAL A 154 -23.98 15.28 -8.46
CA VAL A 154 -23.91 13.85 -8.14
C VAL A 154 -22.57 13.28 -8.64
N GLU A 155 -21.74 12.83 -7.71
CA GLU A 155 -20.40 12.31 -8.01
C GLU A 155 -20.41 11.11 -8.97
N ALA A 156 -21.35 10.19 -8.79
CA ALA A 156 -21.52 9.04 -9.68
C ALA A 156 -21.75 9.45 -11.14
N ASN A 157 -22.46 10.55 -11.38
CA ASN A 157 -22.68 11.05 -12.74
C ASN A 157 -21.41 11.64 -13.35
N ARG A 158 -20.57 12.32 -12.55
CA ARG A 158 -19.27 12.85 -13.02
C ARG A 158 -18.32 11.72 -13.37
N THR A 159 -18.25 10.70 -12.52
CA THR A 159 -17.43 9.50 -12.75
C THR A 159 -17.87 8.79 -14.03
N LEU A 160 -19.17 8.55 -14.19
CA LEU A 160 -19.73 7.93 -15.39
C LEU A 160 -19.45 8.77 -16.64
N ALA A 161 -19.66 10.09 -16.59
CA ALA A 161 -19.33 10.97 -17.72
C ALA A 161 -17.84 10.86 -18.11
N GLY A 162 -16.95 10.80 -17.12
CA GLY A 162 -15.51 10.58 -17.34
C GLY A 162 -15.20 9.26 -18.04
N GLN A 163 -15.85 8.16 -17.64
CA GLN A 163 -15.72 6.84 -18.28
C GLN A 163 -16.21 6.85 -19.72
N LEU A 164 -17.39 7.43 -19.97
CA LEU A 164 -17.95 7.53 -21.32
C LEU A 164 -17.06 8.34 -22.26
N LEU A 165 -16.52 9.46 -21.77
CA LEU A 165 -15.58 10.28 -22.50
C LEU A 165 -14.25 9.55 -22.76
N ALA A 166 -13.81 8.68 -21.84
CA ALA A 166 -12.60 7.88 -22.03
C ALA A 166 -12.74 6.84 -23.15
N ALA A 167 -13.94 6.31 -23.38
CA ALA A 167 -14.24 5.31 -24.40
C ALA A 167 -14.48 5.90 -25.81
N ALA A 168 -14.52 7.22 -25.93
CA ALA A 168 -14.90 7.91 -27.18
C ALA A 168 -13.77 7.93 -28.22
N ASP A 169 -14.11 7.72 -29.49
CA ASP A 169 -13.23 8.04 -30.62
C ASP A 169 -13.17 9.55 -30.88
N CYS A 170 -14.28 10.24 -30.61
CA CYS A 170 -14.40 11.68 -30.77
C CYS A 170 -15.34 12.24 -29.68
N TRP A 171 -14.98 13.39 -29.13
CA TRP A 171 -15.89 14.16 -28.28
C TRP A 171 -16.62 15.23 -29.09
N LEU A 172 -17.94 15.21 -29.01
CA LEU A 172 -18.77 16.31 -29.47
C LEU A 172 -19.16 17.14 -28.25
N PHE A 173 -18.36 18.16 -27.96
CA PHE A 173 -18.50 18.93 -26.73
C PHE A 173 -19.49 20.09 -26.96
N VAL A 174 -20.62 20.07 -26.23
CA VAL A 174 -21.68 21.08 -26.35
C VAL A 174 -21.50 22.15 -25.26
N THR A 175 -21.39 23.38 -25.70
CA THR A 175 -21.36 24.57 -24.85
C THR A 175 -22.32 25.65 -25.40
N THR A 176 -22.52 26.74 -24.67
CA THR A 176 -23.40 27.84 -25.10
C THR A 176 -22.61 29.15 -25.19
N ALA A 177 -23.15 30.10 -25.94
CA ALA A 177 -22.58 31.45 -26.02
C ALA A 177 -22.41 32.10 -24.64
N ALA A 178 -23.20 31.75 -23.63
CA ALA A 178 -23.10 32.26 -22.26
C ALA A 178 -22.06 31.56 -21.40
N ARG A 179 -21.60 30.31 -21.76
CA ARG A 179 -20.80 29.46 -20.89
C ARG A 179 -19.51 28.90 -21.52
N TYR A 180 -19.20 29.24 -22.76
CA TYR A 180 -18.02 28.68 -23.45
C TYR A 180 -16.68 29.10 -22.80
N ALA A 181 -16.66 30.11 -21.97
CA ALA A 181 -15.49 30.58 -21.24
C ALA A 181 -15.40 30.06 -19.78
N ASP A 182 -16.37 29.27 -19.31
CA ASP A 182 -16.37 28.70 -17.95
C ASP A 182 -15.17 27.75 -17.74
N ALA A 183 -14.60 27.74 -16.52
CA ALA A 183 -13.41 26.94 -16.21
C ALA A 183 -13.62 25.43 -16.33
N VAL A 184 -14.72 24.89 -15.78
CA VAL A 184 -15.00 23.44 -15.75
C VAL A 184 -15.02 22.81 -17.15
N PRO A 185 -15.68 23.38 -18.18
CA PRO A 185 -15.53 22.96 -19.56
C PRO A 185 -14.08 22.85 -20.04
N TRP A 186 -13.26 23.84 -19.71
CA TRP A 186 -11.88 23.89 -20.18
C TRP A 186 -10.99 22.80 -19.56
N ASP A 187 -11.20 22.44 -18.30
CA ASP A 187 -10.47 21.33 -17.66
C ASP A 187 -10.69 20.03 -18.41
N LEU A 188 -11.90 19.79 -18.90
CA LEU A 188 -12.23 18.61 -19.70
C LEU A 188 -11.66 18.67 -21.10
N LEU A 189 -11.67 19.81 -21.75
CA LEU A 189 -11.04 20.00 -23.06
C LEU A 189 -9.52 19.75 -22.97
N HIS A 190 -8.88 20.20 -21.89
CA HIS A 190 -7.49 19.88 -21.61
C HIS A 190 -7.28 18.37 -21.38
N ALA A 191 -8.16 17.73 -20.62
CA ALA A 191 -8.10 16.29 -20.42
C ALA A 191 -8.25 15.48 -21.73
N ALA A 192 -9.10 15.95 -22.68
CA ALA A 192 -9.22 15.37 -24.01
C ALA A 192 -7.93 15.49 -24.81
N ARG A 193 -7.34 16.71 -24.81
CA ARG A 193 -6.04 16.98 -25.45
C ARG A 193 -4.95 16.07 -24.89
N ASP A 194 -4.83 16.00 -23.56
CA ASP A 194 -3.79 15.24 -22.87
C ASP A 194 -3.91 13.72 -23.09
N ARG A 195 -5.13 13.26 -23.39
CA ARG A 195 -5.42 11.86 -23.80
C ARG A 195 -5.26 11.65 -25.31
N GLY A 196 -5.10 12.69 -26.11
CA GLY A 196 -5.04 12.60 -27.57
C GLY A 196 -6.38 12.31 -28.24
N THR A 197 -7.52 12.52 -27.56
CA THR A 197 -8.86 12.26 -28.10
C THR A 197 -9.26 13.36 -29.09
N ALA A 198 -9.80 12.97 -30.26
CA ALA A 198 -10.34 13.92 -31.21
C ALA A 198 -11.52 14.70 -30.60
N LEU A 199 -11.58 16.00 -30.89
CA LEU A 199 -12.54 16.92 -30.31
C LEU A 199 -13.23 17.74 -31.40
N SER A 200 -14.55 17.95 -31.26
CA SER A 200 -15.35 18.92 -32.00
C SER A 200 -16.27 19.65 -31.04
N LEU A 201 -16.46 20.95 -31.21
CA LEU A 201 -17.32 21.76 -30.35
C LEU A 201 -18.62 22.14 -31.06
N VAL A 202 -19.71 22.04 -30.31
CA VAL A 202 -20.99 22.65 -30.69
C VAL A 202 -21.23 23.87 -29.81
N LEU A 203 -21.26 25.03 -30.43
CA LEU A 203 -21.57 26.31 -29.79
C LEU A 203 -23.06 26.60 -29.99
N ASP A 204 -23.86 26.24 -28.97
CA ASP A 204 -25.32 26.33 -28.98
C ASP A 204 -25.83 27.68 -28.48
N ARG A 205 -27.06 28.05 -28.90
CA ARG A 205 -27.76 29.29 -28.49
C ARG A 205 -26.95 30.53 -28.74
N VAL A 206 -26.44 30.67 -29.95
CA VAL A 206 -25.74 31.88 -30.39
C VAL A 206 -26.71 32.77 -31.09
N ALA A 207 -26.82 34.04 -30.64
CA ALA A 207 -27.61 35.01 -31.36
C ALA A 207 -27.09 35.14 -32.80
N PRO A 208 -27.95 35.09 -33.84
CA PRO A 208 -27.49 35.09 -35.23
C PRO A 208 -26.59 36.29 -35.59
N ALA A 209 -26.80 37.45 -34.94
CA ALA A 209 -25.99 38.65 -35.15
C ALA A 209 -24.54 38.47 -34.61
N ASP A 210 -24.33 37.68 -33.57
CA ASP A 210 -23.05 37.55 -32.87
C ASP A 210 -22.30 36.26 -33.25
N ALA A 211 -22.88 35.44 -34.12
CA ALA A 211 -22.39 34.09 -34.44
C ALA A 211 -20.92 34.07 -34.90
N SER A 212 -20.53 34.97 -35.76
CA SER A 212 -19.16 35.05 -36.28
C SER A 212 -18.16 35.54 -35.24
N GLU A 213 -18.54 36.49 -34.40
CA GLU A 213 -17.67 37.07 -33.36
C GLU A 213 -17.43 36.04 -32.25
N VAL A 214 -18.50 35.43 -31.72
CA VAL A 214 -18.39 34.45 -30.62
C VAL A 214 -17.64 33.17 -31.08
N ALA A 215 -17.93 32.67 -32.28
CA ALA A 215 -17.20 31.52 -32.84
C ALA A 215 -15.72 31.84 -33.08
N GLY A 216 -15.40 33.05 -33.59
CA GLY A 216 -14.03 33.51 -33.77
C GLY A 216 -13.26 33.62 -32.45
N HIS A 217 -13.88 34.18 -31.40
CA HIS A 217 -13.28 34.26 -30.07
C HIS A 217 -13.04 32.87 -29.46
N LEU A 218 -14.02 31.95 -29.55
CA LEU A 218 -13.85 30.56 -29.09
C LEU A 218 -12.71 29.85 -29.84
N THR A 219 -12.62 30.03 -31.16
CA THR A 219 -11.54 29.46 -31.98
C THR A 219 -10.17 30.00 -31.55
N GLN A 220 -10.07 31.30 -31.28
CA GLN A 220 -8.85 31.90 -30.74
C GLN A 220 -8.48 31.27 -29.38
N MET A 221 -9.43 31.17 -28.45
CA MET A 221 -9.20 30.54 -27.14
C MET A 221 -8.72 29.09 -27.26
N LEU A 222 -9.26 28.31 -28.21
CA LEU A 222 -8.83 26.96 -28.50
C LEU A 222 -7.38 26.91 -28.95
N THR A 223 -7.00 27.79 -29.87
CA THR A 223 -5.63 27.92 -30.37
C THR A 223 -4.64 28.29 -29.25
N GLU A 224 -4.98 29.33 -28.46
CA GLU A 224 -4.14 29.76 -27.32
C GLU A 224 -3.90 28.66 -26.26
N ARG A 225 -4.77 27.66 -26.21
CA ARG A 225 -4.71 26.55 -25.24
C ARG A 225 -4.26 25.21 -25.85
N GLY A 226 -3.71 25.26 -27.09
CA GLY A 226 -3.15 24.09 -27.76
C GLY A 226 -4.20 23.08 -28.23
N LEU A 227 -5.38 23.56 -28.63
CA LEU A 227 -6.48 22.79 -29.23
C LEU A 227 -6.73 23.25 -30.68
N ASP A 228 -5.64 23.54 -31.39
CA ASP A 228 -5.69 24.00 -32.78
C ASP A 228 -6.43 23.02 -33.70
N GLY A 229 -7.15 23.54 -34.67
CA GLY A 229 -7.85 22.77 -35.68
C GLY A 229 -9.11 22.05 -35.17
N THR A 230 -9.54 22.32 -33.92
CA THR A 230 -10.81 21.79 -33.40
C THR A 230 -11.98 22.44 -34.13
N PRO A 231 -12.87 21.68 -34.81
CA PRO A 231 -14.04 22.22 -35.48
C PRO A 231 -14.99 22.87 -34.46
N VAL A 232 -15.48 24.09 -34.77
CA VAL A 232 -16.53 24.78 -34.02
C VAL A 232 -17.79 24.86 -34.88
N LEU A 233 -18.83 24.10 -34.45
CA LEU A 233 -20.11 24.03 -35.12
C LEU A 233 -21.10 24.96 -34.42
N VAL A 234 -21.57 25.98 -35.09
CA VAL A 234 -22.48 26.99 -34.51
C VAL A 234 -23.92 26.59 -34.71
N VAL A 235 -24.68 26.48 -33.62
CA VAL A 235 -26.12 26.29 -33.62
C VAL A 235 -26.77 27.61 -33.17
N PRO A 236 -27.49 28.31 -34.12
CA PRO A 236 -28.11 29.59 -33.80
C PRO A 236 -29.25 29.40 -32.77
N GLU A 237 -29.43 30.43 -31.93
CA GLU A 237 -30.56 30.47 -31.03
C GLU A 237 -31.88 30.50 -31.84
N SER A 238 -32.74 29.52 -31.56
CA SER A 238 -34.03 29.35 -32.19
C SER A 238 -35.05 28.79 -31.21
N GLY A 239 -36.35 29.03 -31.51
CA GLY A 239 -37.43 28.38 -30.77
C GLY A 239 -37.38 26.85 -30.99
N LEU A 240 -37.79 26.10 -29.99
CA LEU A 240 -37.95 24.65 -30.11
C LEU A 240 -39.31 24.34 -30.74
N GLU A 241 -39.33 23.43 -31.73
CA GLU A 241 -40.52 22.86 -32.30
C GLU A 241 -40.71 21.45 -31.71
N ASP A 242 -41.79 21.20 -30.97
CA ASP A 242 -42.02 19.96 -30.22
C ASP A 242 -40.83 19.52 -29.34
N GLY A 243 -40.14 20.50 -28.71
CA GLY A 243 -38.99 20.23 -27.86
C GLY A 243 -37.66 19.99 -28.59
N ARG A 244 -37.62 20.16 -29.91
CA ARG A 244 -36.46 19.93 -30.79
C ARG A 244 -36.03 21.19 -31.53
N LEU A 245 -34.80 21.24 -31.93
CA LEU A 245 -34.23 22.26 -32.79
C LEU A 245 -34.73 22.08 -34.21
N SER A 246 -34.91 23.17 -34.95
CA SER A 246 -35.28 23.15 -36.36
C SER A 246 -34.17 22.54 -37.22
N GLU A 247 -34.52 21.89 -38.35
CA GLU A 247 -33.54 21.36 -39.30
C GLU A 247 -32.57 22.43 -39.80
N GLN A 248 -33.01 23.67 -39.93
CA GLN A 248 -32.14 24.78 -40.31
C GLN A 248 -31.07 25.08 -39.27
N SER A 249 -31.44 25.05 -37.98
CA SER A 249 -30.49 25.25 -36.88
C SER A 249 -29.49 24.10 -36.75
N LEU A 250 -29.91 22.85 -37.09
CA LEU A 250 -29.07 21.66 -37.03
C LEU A 250 -28.18 21.51 -38.29
N ALA A 251 -28.42 22.24 -39.36
CA ALA A 251 -27.75 22.04 -40.65
C ALA A 251 -26.20 21.99 -40.54
N PRO A 252 -25.51 22.82 -39.75
CA PRO A 252 -24.05 22.74 -39.61
C PRO A 252 -23.56 21.46 -38.95
N VAL A 253 -24.27 20.98 -37.92
CA VAL A 253 -23.92 19.73 -37.20
C VAL A 253 -24.24 18.53 -38.08
N ARG A 254 -25.42 18.52 -38.74
CA ARG A 254 -25.82 17.44 -39.65
C ARG A 254 -24.85 17.31 -40.81
N ALA A 255 -24.51 18.43 -41.49
CA ALA A 255 -23.56 18.40 -42.60
C ALA A 255 -22.18 17.85 -42.20
N TRP A 256 -21.73 18.18 -41.01
CA TRP A 256 -20.48 17.64 -40.48
C TRP A 256 -20.58 16.13 -40.19
N LEU A 257 -21.67 15.64 -39.59
CA LEU A 257 -21.91 14.22 -39.35
C LEU A 257 -22.05 13.43 -40.67
N ASP A 258 -22.81 13.96 -41.63
CA ASP A 258 -22.99 13.34 -42.94
C ASP A 258 -21.66 13.28 -43.70
N GLY A 259 -20.84 14.31 -43.61
CA GLY A 259 -19.50 14.32 -44.20
C GLY A 259 -18.60 13.23 -43.61
N LEU A 260 -18.61 13.06 -42.28
CA LEU A 260 -17.89 11.96 -41.63
C LEU A 260 -18.47 10.59 -42.03
N ALA A 261 -19.79 10.46 -42.16
CA ALA A 261 -20.43 9.22 -42.51
C ALA A 261 -20.16 8.82 -43.97
N ALA A 262 -20.15 9.79 -44.89
CA ALA A 262 -19.90 9.55 -46.32
C ALA A 262 -18.46 9.09 -46.59
N ASP A 263 -17.50 9.51 -45.80
CA ASP A 263 -16.07 9.23 -46.00
C ASP A 263 -15.56 8.19 -44.96
N ALA A 264 -15.53 6.93 -45.34
CA ALA A 264 -14.99 5.85 -44.53
C ALA A 264 -13.48 6.06 -44.25
N GLY A 265 -12.75 6.69 -45.16
CA GLY A 265 -11.34 7.04 -44.99
C GLY A 265 -11.17 8.08 -43.88
N ALA A 266 -11.97 9.16 -43.92
CA ALA A 266 -11.93 10.20 -42.88
C ALA A 266 -12.28 9.65 -41.49
N ARG A 267 -13.26 8.75 -41.37
CA ARG A 267 -13.57 8.04 -40.11
C ARG A 267 -12.38 7.22 -39.62
N ALA A 268 -11.81 6.38 -40.51
CA ALA A 268 -10.65 5.57 -40.17
C ALA A 268 -9.44 6.42 -39.75
N ASP A 269 -9.21 7.55 -40.40
CA ASP A 269 -8.12 8.46 -40.04
C ASP A 269 -8.37 9.18 -38.71
N LEU A 270 -9.63 9.49 -38.38
CA LEU A 270 -10.00 10.06 -37.09
C LEU A 270 -9.73 9.05 -35.96
N VAL A 271 -10.20 7.80 -36.12
CA VAL A 271 -9.93 6.70 -35.19
C VAL A 271 -8.43 6.48 -35.01
N LYS A 272 -7.68 6.40 -36.11
CA LYS A 272 -6.20 6.23 -36.06
C LYS A 272 -5.51 7.39 -35.34
N ARG A 273 -5.93 8.63 -35.58
CA ARG A 273 -5.36 9.80 -34.89
C ARG A 273 -5.61 9.73 -33.38
N THR A 274 -6.86 9.47 -32.97
CA THR A 274 -7.20 9.32 -31.55
C THR A 274 -6.44 8.16 -30.89
N LEU A 275 -6.41 6.99 -31.54
CA LEU A 275 -5.69 5.83 -31.03
C LEU A 275 -4.18 6.12 -30.91
N SER A 276 -3.58 6.70 -31.95
CA SER A 276 -2.15 7.05 -31.93
C SER A 276 -1.83 8.12 -30.87
N GLY A 277 -2.70 9.14 -30.72
CA GLY A 277 -2.57 10.15 -29.68
C GLY A 277 -2.68 9.56 -28.28
N ALA A 278 -3.68 8.69 -28.08
CA ALA A 278 -3.88 8.00 -26.80
C ALA A 278 -2.68 7.12 -26.44
N LEU A 279 -2.15 6.33 -27.38
CA LEU A 279 -0.95 5.53 -27.17
C LEU A 279 0.30 6.40 -26.89
N ALA A 280 0.45 7.49 -27.64
CA ALA A 280 1.58 8.42 -27.45
C ALA A 280 1.54 9.16 -26.10
N SER A 281 0.37 9.32 -25.49
CA SER A 281 0.20 9.97 -24.19
C SER A 281 0.57 9.06 -23.00
N LEU A 282 0.54 7.72 -23.18
CA LEU A 282 0.76 6.76 -22.08
C LEU A 282 2.14 6.91 -21.42
N PRO A 283 3.28 6.97 -22.14
CA PRO A 283 4.59 6.97 -21.49
C PRO A 283 4.78 8.12 -20.50
N ALA A 284 4.35 9.33 -20.85
CA ALA A 284 4.47 10.50 -19.98
C ALA A 284 3.60 10.36 -18.71
N ARG A 285 2.41 9.80 -18.85
CA ARG A 285 1.48 9.60 -17.74
C ARG A 285 1.90 8.44 -16.84
N VAL A 286 2.40 7.36 -17.42
CA VAL A 286 3.00 6.23 -16.67
C VAL A 286 4.20 6.69 -15.88
N ALA A 287 5.08 7.53 -16.46
CA ALA A 287 6.24 8.09 -15.77
C ALA A 287 5.88 8.88 -14.49
N VAL A 288 4.71 9.55 -14.46
CA VAL A 288 4.23 10.24 -13.24
C VAL A 288 3.88 9.23 -12.15
N VAL A 289 3.21 8.13 -12.50
CA VAL A 289 2.90 7.05 -11.55
C VAL A 289 4.19 6.38 -11.08
N GLU A 290 5.11 6.06 -11.98
CA GLU A 290 6.42 5.47 -11.68
C GLU A 290 7.24 6.33 -10.72
N ALA A 291 7.29 7.65 -10.93
CA ALA A 291 7.96 8.57 -10.02
C ALA A 291 7.38 8.51 -8.59
N THR A 292 6.06 8.34 -8.47
CA THR A 292 5.41 8.17 -7.17
C THR A 292 5.71 6.80 -6.55
N VAL A 293 5.78 5.73 -7.37
CA VAL A 293 6.21 4.39 -6.90
C VAL A 293 7.60 4.45 -6.27
N ILE A 294 8.54 5.13 -6.93
CA ILE A 294 9.90 5.31 -6.40
C ILE A 294 9.88 6.02 -5.04
N GLN A 295 9.05 7.06 -4.89
CA GLN A 295 8.89 7.75 -3.60
C GLN A 295 8.25 6.84 -2.53
N GLN A 296 7.25 6.04 -2.90
CA GLN A 296 6.62 5.06 -2.00
C GLN A 296 7.63 4.02 -1.51
N LEU A 297 8.46 3.49 -2.41
CA LEU A 297 9.52 2.53 -2.06
C LEU A 297 10.58 3.16 -1.15
N ALA A 298 10.98 4.40 -1.41
CA ALA A 298 11.91 5.13 -0.55
C ALA A 298 11.33 5.34 0.84
N ALA A 299 10.07 5.83 0.95
CA ALA A 299 9.39 6.03 2.23
C ALA A 299 9.22 4.70 2.99
N ALA A 300 8.84 3.61 2.31
CA ALA A 300 8.77 2.29 2.92
C ALA A 300 10.15 1.81 3.44
N GLY A 301 11.21 2.09 2.68
CA GLY A 301 12.58 1.81 3.10
C GLY A 301 12.99 2.56 4.36
N GLU A 302 12.66 3.85 4.44
CA GLU A 302 12.92 4.67 5.63
C GLU A 302 12.14 4.17 6.85
N LEU A 303 10.86 3.82 6.67
CA LEU A 303 10.03 3.26 7.74
C LEU A 303 10.57 1.90 8.22
N ARG A 304 11.06 1.03 7.32
CA ARG A 304 11.73 -0.24 7.68
C ARG A 304 13.00 0.00 8.46
N ALA A 305 13.86 0.92 8.02
CA ALA A 305 15.10 1.26 8.69
C ALA A 305 14.87 1.73 10.13
N VAL A 306 13.81 2.51 10.39
CA VAL A 306 13.43 2.92 11.75
C VAL A 306 13.11 1.72 12.64
N VAL A 307 12.46 0.68 12.10
CA VAL A 307 12.17 -0.56 12.84
C VAL A 307 13.45 -1.32 13.13
N ASP A 308 14.29 -1.53 12.11
CA ASP A 308 15.54 -2.29 12.23
C ASP A 308 16.48 -1.64 13.24
N ASP A 309 16.66 -0.32 13.17
CA ASP A 309 17.50 0.44 14.11
C ASP A 309 16.98 0.35 15.55
N ALA A 310 15.66 0.49 15.75
CA ALA A 310 15.08 0.48 17.09
C ALA A 310 15.21 -0.90 17.78
N TYR A 311 15.04 -1.99 17.03
CA TYR A 311 15.16 -3.34 17.57
C TYR A 311 16.62 -3.80 17.69
N ALA A 312 17.52 -3.34 16.80
CA ALA A 312 18.97 -3.52 16.97
C ALA A 312 19.48 -2.82 18.24
N GLU A 313 19.02 -1.58 18.50
CA GLU A 313 19.34 -0.86 19.74
C GLU A 313 18.81 -1.59 20.98
N ALA A 314 17.58 -2.13 20.92
CA ALA A 314 17.01 -2.93 22.00
C ALA A 314 17.86 -4.18 22.30
N LEU A 315 18.30 -4.91 21.27
CA LEU A 315 19.21 -6.05 21.42
C LEU A 315 20.55 -5.65 22.04
N ALA A 316 21.13 -4.53 21.60
CA ALA A 316 22.38 -4.01 22.14
C ALA A 316 22.26 -3.59 23.63
N GLU A 317 21.11 -3.04 24.03
CA GLU A 317 20.83 -2.68 25.43
C GLU A 317 20.67 -3.93 26.30
N ILE A 318 20.00 -4.98 25.79
CA ILE A 318 19.90 -6.27 26.48
C ILE A 318 21.29 -6.91 26.62
N ASP A 319 22.11 -6.95 25.56
CA ASP A 319 23.48 -7.48 25.62
C ASP A 319 24.33 -6.70 26.66
N LYS A 320 24.19 -5.38 26.70
CA LYS A 320 24.84 -4.55 27.73
C LYS A 320 24.37 -4.93 29.13
N THR A 321 23.07 -5.06 29.36
CA THR A 321 22.47 -5.42 30.65
C THR A 321 22.89 -6.81 31.11
N VAL A 322 23.03 -7.74 30.18
CA VAL A 322 23.58 -9.09 30.44
C VAL A 322 25.05 -9.00 30.83
N ARG A 323 25.85 -8.15 30.15
CA ARG A 323 27.29 -7.99 30.42
C ARG A 323 27.60 -7.28 31.72
N ASP A 324 26.88 -6.24 32.06
CA ASP A 324 27.17 -5.43 33.28
C ASP A 324 26.63 -6.07 34.56
N GLY A 325 25.95 -7.24 34.44
CA GLY A 325 25.44 -7.99 35.58
C GLY A 325 24.24 -7.33 36.28
N SER A 326 23.64 -6.30 35.69
CA SER A 326 22.50 -5.60 36.29
C SER A 326 21.29 -6.52 36.44
N LEU A 327 21.15 -7.53 35.60
CA LEU A 327 20.17 -8.62 35.73
C LEU A 327 20.27 -9.38 37.06
N LEU A 328 21.45 -9.46 37.67
CA LEU A 328 21.64 -10.17 38.95
C LEU A 328 21.24 -9.32 40.16
N ARG A 329 20.92 -8.05 39.99
CA ARG A 329 20.54 -7.18 41.11
C ARG A 329 19.11 -7.51 41.56
N GLY A 330 18.90 -7.61 42.86
CA GLY A 330 17.58 -7.84 43.44
C GLY A 330 17.25 -9.30 43.72
N GLU A 331 16.14 -9.77 43.20
CA GLU A 331 15.56 -11.08 43.54
C GLU A 331 16.43 -12.29 43.14
N ILE A 332 17.08 -12.22 41.98
CA ILE A 332 17.97 -13.31 41.53
C ILE A 332 19.14 -13.50 42.49
N LEU A 333 19.74 -12.41 42.94
CA LEU A 333 20.82 -12.46 43.91
C LEU A 333 20.35 -12.96 45.29
N ALA A 334 19.19 -12.52 45.76
CA ALA A 334 18.57 -13.01 46.98
C ALA A 334 18.29 -14.50 46.95
N ARG A 335 17.68 -15.01 45.89
CA ARG A 335 17.41 -16.45 45.70
C ARG A 335 18.67 -17.30 45.56
N TRP A 336 19.74 -16.75 44.96
CA TRP A 336 21.04 -17.40 44.93
C TRP A 336 21.64 -17.55 46.32
N HIS A 337 21.51 -16.54 47.17
CA HIS A 337 21.94 -16.62 48.58
C HIS A 337 21.20 -17.76 49.34
N ASP A 338 19.91 -17.98 49.06
CA ASP A 338 19.12 -19.04 49.65
C ASP A 338 19.61 -20.45 49.19
N VAL A 339 20.05 -20.57 47.93
CA VAL A 339 20.62 -21.82 47.40
C VAL A 339 22.00 -22.14 47.95
N VAL A 340 22.86 -21.14 48.11
CA VAL A 340 24.28 -21.34 48.47
C VAL A 340 24.51 -21.24 49.99
N GLY A 341 23.62 -20.59 50.75
CA GLY A 341 23.76 -20.44 52.21
C GLY A 341 24.84 -19.42 52.60
N THR A 342 24.48 -18.37 53.33
CA THR A 342 25.32 -17.16 53.51
C THR A 342 26.35 -17.21 54.63
N GLY A 343 26.29 -18.18 55.51
CA GLY A 343 27.11 -18.08 56.74
C GLY A 343 28.17 -19.16 56.95
N ASP A 344 27.89 -20.39 56.56
CA ASP A 344 28.69 -21.55 56.91
C ASP A 344 29.75 -21.94 55.87
N LEU A 345 29.55 -21.53 54.61
CA LEU A 345 30.50 -21.79 53.52
C LEU A 345 31.81 -20.99 53.71
N MET A 346 31.71 -19.76 54.22
CA MET A 346 32.86 -18.91 54.48
C MET A 346 33.76 -19.47 55.60
N ARG A 347 33.17 -20.10 56.61
CA ARG A 347 33.92 -20.74 57.72
C ARG A 347 34.57 -22.06 57.30
N SER A 348 33.96 -22.82 56.37
CA SER A 348 34.48 -24.12 55.93
C SER A 348 35.61 -24.05 54.89
N VAL A 349 35.72 -22.93 54.14
CA VAL A 349 36.88 -22.66 53.24
C VAL A 349 38.17 -22.47 54.04
N GLN A 350 38.07 -21.98 55.28
CA GLN A 350 39.22 -21.81 56.15
C GLN A 350 39.69 -23.08 56.86
N THR A 351 38.87 -24.14 56.90
CA THR A 351 39.12 -25.38 57.67
C THR A 351 39.49 -26.61 56.85
N GLY A 352 39.56 -26.57 55.53
CA GLY A 352 40.09 -27.64 54.69
C GLY A 352 39.06 -28.34 53.78
N LEU A 353 39.56 -28.82 52.63
CA LEU A 353 38.78 -29.32 51.49
C LEU A 353 37.87 -30.53 51.78
N GLY A 354 38.10 -31.30 52.84
CA GLY A 354 37.33 -32.49 53.19
C GLY A 354 35.94 -32.19 53.77
N ALA A 355 35.86 -31.23 54.68
CA ALA A 355 34.61 -30.83 55.33
C ALA A 355 33.67 -30.05 54.36
N LEU A 356 34.25 -29.44 53.37
CA LEU A 356 33.50 -28.75 52.28
C LEU A 356 32.68 -29.73 51.41
N ARG A 357 33.27 -30.87 51.09
CA ARG A 357 32.66 -31.91 50.25
C ARG A 357 31.43 -32.54 50.89
N ASP A 358 31.46 -32.89 52.17
CA ASP A 358 30.37 -33.55 52.88
C ASP A 358 29.21 -32.60 53.19
N ARG A 359 29.50 -31.30 53.41
CA ARG A 359 28.47 -30.27 53.58
C ARG A 359 27.82 -29.82 52.28
N LEU A 360 28.57 -29.70 51.18
CA LEU A 360 28.01 -29.47 49.86
C LEU A 360 27.05 -30.61 49.41
N ARG A 361 27.40 -31.85 49.78
CA ARG A 361 26.55 -33.02 49.47
C ARG A 361 25.24 -32.98 50.27
N SER A 362 25.22 -32.50 51.49
CA SER A 362 24.01 -32.37 52.31
C SER A 362 23.14 -31.16 51.90
N MET A 363 23.73 -30.09 51.36
CA MET A 363 22.99 -28.94 50.83
C MET A 363 22.28 -29.24 49.51
N VAL A 364 22.94 -29.95 48.58
CA VAL A 364 22.39 -30.29 47.29
C VAL A 364 21.26 -31.35 47.39
N THR A 365 21.29 -32.24 48.37
CA THR A 365 20.22 -33.24 48.58
C THR A 365 18.97 -32.65 49.27
N GLY A 366 19.00 -31.42 49.77
CA GLY A 366 17.93 -30.78 50.56
C GLY A 366 17.09 -29.70 49.88
N ALA A 367 17.35 -29.28 48.62
CA ALA A 367 16.74 -28.06 48.10
C ALA A 367 16.20 -28.14 46.66
N PRO A 368 15.35 -29.08 46.26
CA PRO A 368 14.73 -29.03 44.93
C PRO A 368 13.83 -27.79 44.74
N ARG A 369 13.31 -27.21 45.82
CA ARG A 369 12.49 -25.97 45.77
C ARG A 369 13.35 -24.72 45.51
N ALA A 370 14.49 -24.55 46.18
CA ALA A 370 15.36 -23.41 45.98
C ALA A 370 15.97 -23.37 44.57
N GLU A 371 16.21 -24.52 43.94
CA GLU A 371 16.64 -24.62 42.56
C GLU A 371 15.53 -24.20 41.59
N ALA A 372 14.29 -24.64 41.84
CA ALA A 372 13.13 -24.22 41.02
C ALA A 372 12.85 -22.71 41.16
N ASP A 373 12.94 -22.18 42.39
CA ASP A 373 12.74 -20.75 42.65
C ASP A 373 13.81 -19.89 41.97
N LEU A 374 15.05 -20.33 41.89
CA LEU A 374 16.11 -19.61 41.18
C LEU A 374 15.92 -19.61 39.66
N ARG A 375 15.50 -20.75 39.09
CA ARG A 375 15.15 -20.84 37.66
C ARG A 375 14.03 -19.87 37.31
N THR A 376 12.98 -19.82 38.12
CA THR A 376 11.87 -18.89 37.96
C THR A 376 12.32 -17.43 38.08
N ALA A 377 13.22 -17.12 39.03
CA ALA A 377 13.76 -15.76 39.16
C ALA A 377 14.60 -15.34 37.94
N VAL A 378 15.39 -16.23 37.37
CA VAL A 378 16.14 -15.98 36.12
C VAL A 378 15.19 -15.78 34.95
N GLU A 379 14.15 -16.62 34.82
CA GLU A 379 13.11 -16.48 33.80
C GLU A 379 12.42 -15.13 33.89
N SER A 380 11.96 -14.74 35.09
CA SER A 380 11.31 -13.44 35.34
C SER A 380 12.24 -12.24 35.09
N GLY A 381 13.52 -12.38 35.41
CA GLY A 381 14.52 -11.31 35.19
C GLY A 381 14.81 -11.08 33.71
N VAL A 382 14.97 -12.15 32.94
CA VAL A 382 15.16 -12.07 31.49
C VAL A 382 13.89 -11.51 30.82
N ASP A 383 12.71 -12.04 31.22
CA ASP A 383 11.42 -11.56 30.69
C ASP A 383 11.25 -10.05 30.92
N ALA A 384 11.50 -9.55 32.12
CA ALA A 384 11.37 -8.14 32.45
C ALA A 384 12.28 -7.24 31.59
N VAL A 385 13.53 -7.65 31.35
CA VAL A 385 14.48 -6.88 30.54
C VAL A 385 14.09 -6.92 29.06
N VAL A 386 13.75 -8.08 28.53
CA VAL A 386 13.32 -8.22 27.12
C VAL A 386 12.04 -7.45 26.88
N HIS A 387 11.08 -7.53 27.80
CA HIS A 387 9.81 -6.80 27.68
C HIS A 387 10.03 -5.28 27.70
N ALA A 388 10.81 -4.77 28.64
CA ALA A 388 11.11 -3.34 28.73
C ALA A 388 11.84 -2.83 27.48
N ALA A 389 12.79 -3.59 26.94
CA ALA A 389 13.53 -3.22 25.73
C ALA A 389 12.63 -3.26 24.49
N ALA A 390 11.75 -4.27 24.37
CA ALA A 390 10.79 -4.38 23.27
C ALA A 390 9.73 -3.26 23.32
N ASP A 391 9.20 -2.93 24.50
CA ASP A 391 8.29 -1.79 24.68
C ASP A 391 8.95 -0.47 24.29
N ALA A 392 10.17 -0.23 24.73
CA ALA A 392 10.91 0.98 24.38
C ALA A 392 11.20 1.05 22.87
N ALA A 393 11.50 -0.08 22.21
CA ALA A 393 11.67 -0.14 20.77
C ALA A 393 10.35 0.16 20.05
N ALA A 394 9.26 -0.47 20.46
CA ALA A 394 7.93 -0.24 19.88
C ALA A 394 7.47 1.21 20.04
N GLU A 395 7.71 1.83 21.20
CA GLU A 395 7.42 3.24 21.42
C GLU A 395 8.26 4.16 20.51
N ARG A 396 9.58 3.88 20.37
CA ARG A 396 10.47 4.64 19.47
C ARG A 396 10.00 4.58 18.03
N VAL A 397 9.69 3.39 17.51
CA VAL A 397 9.17 3.21 16.15
C VAL A 397 7.87 3.97 16.00
N SER A 398 6.91 3.76 16.90
CA SER A 398 5.58 4.40 16.84
C SER A 398 5.66 5.91 16.90
N LYS A 399 6.58 6.47 17.67
CA LYS A 399 6.81 7.92 17.70
C LYS A 399 7.34 8.42 16.37
N ARG A 400 8.39 7.79 15.81
CA ARG A 400 8.98 8.16 14.52
C ARG A 400 7.96 8.05 13.40
N TRP A 401 7.17 6.97 13.38
CA TRP A 401 6.14 6.76 12.36
C TRP A 401 4.98 7.76 12.46
N ARG A 402 4.63 8.24 13.68
CA ARG A 402 3.63 9.33 13.82
C ARG A 402 4.13 10.67 13.29
N ASP A 403 5.43 10.91 13.38
CA ASP A 403 6.05 12.14 12.89
C ASP A 403 6.23 12.11 11.35
N ASP A 404 6.17 10.93 10.74
CA ASP A 404 6.27 10.71 9.30
C ASP A 404 4.88 10.60 8.65
N PRO A 405 4.59 11.34 7.56
CA PRO A 405 3.28 11.27 6.90
C PRO A 405 2.90 9.85 6.45
N GLY A 406 3.84 9.09 5.87
CA GLY A 406 3.61 7.72 5.41
C GLY A 406 3.35 6.74 6.55
N GLY A 407 4.00 6.94 7.71
CA GLY A 407 3.87 6.08 8.88
C GLY A 407 2.68 6.39 9.77
N ARG A 408 2.19 7.63 9.77
CA ARG A 408 1.13 8.11 10.68
C ARG A 408 -0.14 7.28 10.60
N LEU A 409 -0.64 7.05 9.39
CA LEU A 409 -1.85 6.26 9.16
C LEU A 409 -1.74 4.83 9.66
N LEU A 410 -0.54 4.23 9.63
CA LEU A 410 -0.30 2.88 10.14
C LEU A 410 -0.53 2.81 11.64
N ILE A 411 0.03 3.76 12.40
CA ILE A 411 -0.12 3.81 13.85
C ILE A 411 -1.55 4.19 14.27
N GLU A 412 -2.24 5.01 13.48
CA GLU A 412 -3.66 5.32 13.71
C GLU A 412 -4.58 4.11 13.49
N ARG A 413 -4.28 3.29 12.48
CA ARG A 413 -5.03 2.05 12.18
C ARG A 413 -4.74 0.93 13.17
N GLU A 414 -3.48 0.83 13.61
CA GLU A 414 -3.03 -0.23 14.52
C GLU A 414 -2.32 0.34 15.78
N PRO A 415 -3.06 0.97 16.71
CA PRO A 415 -2.50 1.57 17.92
C PRO A 415 -1.73 0.57 18.81
N ARG A 416 -2.01 -0.74 18.66
CA ARG A 416 -1.33 -1.80 19.40
C ARG A 416 0.15 -1.97 19.03
N LEU A 417 0.59 -1.41 17.91
CA LEU A 417 2.01 -1.37 17.54
C LEU A 417 2.84 -0.51 18.49
N ALA A 418 2.23 0.43 19.22
CA ALA A 418 2.94 1.31 20.13
C ALA A 418 3.49 0.66 21.41
N SER A 419 3.22 -0.62 21.62
CA SER A 419 3.73 -1.42 22.74
C SER A 419 4.13 -2.81 22.29
N ALA A 420 4.88 -3.53 23.11
CA ALA A 420 5.19 -4.93 22.88
C ALA A 420 3.90 -5.78 22.77
N SER A 421 3.97 -6.91 22.07
CA SER A 421 2.83 -7.80 21.91
C SER A 421 2.42 -8.45 23.22
N SER A 422 1.13 -8.76 23.36
CA SER A 422 0.65 -9.53 24.52
C SER A 422 1.19 -10.96 24.58
N GLY A 423 1.74 -11.48 23.48
CA GLY A 423 2.36 -12.79 23.38
C GLY A 423 3.83 -12.82 23.81
N LEU A 424 4.49 -11.65 23.87
CA LEU A 424 5.92 -11.54 24.16
C LEU A 424 6.33 -12.26 25.46
N PRO A 425 5.63 -12.10 26.62
CA PRO A 425 6.05 -12.77 27.86
C PRO A 425 6.05 -14.28 27.75
N ALA A 426 5.05 -14.87 27.08
CA ALA A 426 4.96 -16.32 26.90
C ALA A 426 6.11 -16.83 26.01
N HIS A 427 6.42 -16.12 24.93
CA HIS A 427 7.49 -16.47 24.01
C HIS A 427 8.88 -16.30 24.67
N THR A 428 9.11 -15.21 25.37
CA THR A 428 10.35 -14.99 26.15
C THR A 428 10.57 -16.09 27.19
N ALA A 429 9.52 -16.47 27.93
CA ALA A 429 9.59 -17.55 28.91
C ALA A 429 9.91 -18.90 28.25
N GLU A 430 9.37 -19.19 27.08
CA GLU A 430 9.70 -20.40 26.30
C GLU A 430 11.17 -20.42 25.89
N GLN A 431 11.66 -19.32 25.31
CA GLN A 431 13.05 -19.20 24.86
C GLN A 431 14.03 -19.25 26.05
N THR A 432 13.69 -18.65 27.17
CA THR A 432 14.51 -18.70 28.40
C THR A 432 14.58 -20.13 28.95
N ARG A 433 13.49 -20.89 28.95
CA ARG A 433 13.52 -22.31 29.35
C ARG A 433 14.35 -23.16 28.39
N ALA A 434 14.24 -22.92 27.08
CA ALA A 434 15.06 -23.62 26.09
C ALA A 434 16.55 -23.28 26.27
N TRP A 435 16.88 -22.02 26.57
CA TRP A 435 18.24 -21.57 26.91
C TRP A 435 18.75 -22.29 28.18
N GLN A 436 17.95 -22.36 29.25
CA GLN A 436 18.32 -23.10 30.46
C GLN A 436 18.67 -24.55 30.12
N GLY A 437 17.86 -25.23 29.31
CA GLY A 437 18.14 -26.57 28.80
C GLY A 437 19.47 -26.67 28.04
N PHE A 438 19.76 -25.72 27.19
CA PHE A 438 21.02 -25.61 26.46
C PHE A 438 22.22 -25.50 27.41
N VAL A 439 22.13 -24.66 28.45
CA VAL A 439 23.21 -24.48 29.45
C VAL A 439 23.46 -25.79 30.20
N PHE A 440 22.42 -26.51 30.60
CA PHE A 440 22.59 -27.81 31.23
C PHE A 440 23.30 -28.82 30.32
N ALA A 441 22.86 -28.93 29.05
CA ALA A 441 23.51 -29.83 28.09
C ALA A 441 24.96 -29.40 27.76
N LEU A 442 25.27 -28.12 27.83
CA LEU A 442 26.61 -27.59 27.66
C LEU A 442 27.53 -28.01 28.80
N VAL A 443 27.07 -27.92 30.04
CA VAL A 443 27.79 -28.34 31.25
C VAL A 443 27.99 -29.87 31.24
N GLU A 444 26.99 -30.63 30.86
CA GLU A 444 27.07 -32.11 30.79
C GLU A 444 28.13 -32.59 29.78
N ARG A 445 28.19 -31.95 28.62
CA ARG A 445 29.22 -32.24 27.60
C ARG A 445 30.64 -31.94 28.08
N GLU A 446 30.85 -30.84 28.79
CA GLU A 446 32.16 -30.47 29.33
C GLU A 446 32.57 -31.39 30.50
N ALA A 447 31.59 -31.89 31.25
CA ALA A 447 31.76 -32.82 32.35
C ALA A 447 32.28 -34.21 31.94
N GLY A 448 32.11 -34.59 30.67
CA GLY A 448 32.54 -35.93 30.15
C GLY A 448 34.07 -36.14 30.16
N SER A 449 34.88 -35.17 30.53
CA SER A 449 36.33 -35.32 30.75
C SER A 449 36.61 -36.00 32.10
N LYS A 450 37.47 -37.03 32.14
CA LYS A 450 37.78 -37.85 33.34
C LYS A 450 38.16 -37.12 34.60
N ARG A 451 38.62 -35.84 34.52
CA ARG A 451 38.99 -35.02 35.67
C ARG A 451 37.83 -34.18 36.22
N ALA A 452 36.87 -33.80 35.35
CA ALA A 452 35.72 -33.04 35.77
C ALA A 452 34.63 -33.92 36.40
N THR A 453 34.46 -35.19 35.94
CA THR A 453 33.45 -36.12 36.41
C THR A 453 33.54 -36.42 37.92
N ALA A 454 34.77 -36.54 38.48
CA ALA A 454 34.95 -36.80 39.90
C ALA A 454 34.60 -35.60 40.80
N ARG A 455 34.73 -34.38 40.28
CA ARG A 455 34.42 -33.10 40.98
C ARG A 455 32.94 -32.72 40.85
N LEU A 456 32.32 -32.98 39.69
CA LEU A 456 30.90 -32.79 39.47
C LEU A 456 30.00 -33.74 40.23
N ALA A 457 30.50 -34.95 40.52
CA ALA A 457 29.76 -35.94 41.34
C ALA A 457 29.43 -35.42 42.75
N SER A 458 30.15 -34.37 43.22
CA SER A 458 29.91 -33.71 44.51
C SER A 458 28.86 -32.59 44.49
N LEU A 459 28.60 -31.99 43.30
CA LEU A 459 27.67 -30.84 43.14
C LEU A 459 26.38 -31.21 42.42
N GLY A 460 26.39 -32.29 41.66
CA GLY A 460 25.30 -32.65 40.73
C GLY A 460 25.32 -31.76 39.46
N ILE A 461 24.80 -32.32 38.36
CA ILE A 461 24.75 -31.61 37.06
C ILE A 461 23.90 -30.32 37.16
N ASN A 462 22.85 -30.35 37.97
CA ASN A 462 21.94 -29.22 38.15
C ASN A 462 22.61 -28.05 38.88
N GLY A 463 23.36 -28.27 39.93
CA GLY A 463 24.09 -27.20 40.62
C GLY A 463 25.16 -26.54 39.75
N ALA A 464 25.86 -27.32 38.92
CA ALA A 464 26.84 -26.81 37.98
C ALA A 464 26.20 -25.96 36.87
N GLY A 465 25.06 -26.40 36.32
CA GLY A 465 24.31 -25.65 35.30
C GLY A 465 23.82 -24.30 35.82
N LEU A 466 23.22 -24.28 36.99
CA LEU A 466 22.81 -23.03 37.67
C LEU A 466 23.98 -22.07 37.91
N THR A 467 25.14 -22.62 38.31
CA THR A 467 26.33 -21.80 38.54
C THR A 467 26.86 -21.20 37.24
N VAL A 468 26.81 -21.91 36.13
CA VAL A 468 27.15 -21.35 34.80
C VAL A 468 26.15 -20.26 34.37
N MET A 469 24.83 -20.44 34.60
CA MET A 469 23.84 -19.41 34.32
C MET A 469 24.17 -18.09 35.06
N ILE A 470 24.50 -18.19 36.34
CA ILE A 470 24.90 -17.03 37.14
C ILE A 470 26.22 -16.44 36.65
N ALA A 471 27.18 -17.28 36.25
CA ALA A 471 28.45 -16.82 35.70
C ALA A 471 28.27 -16.04 34.39
N VAL A 472 27.26 -16.37 33.55
CA VAL A 472 26.91 -15.59 32.34
C VAL A 472 26.60 -14.15 32.72
N PHE A 473 25.87 -13.93 33.79
CA PHE A 473 25.48 -12.60 34.25
C PHE A 473 26.50 -11.92 35.17
N ALA A 474 27.40 -12.71 35.80
CA ALA A 474 28.38 -12.19 36.78
C ALA A 474 29.78 -11.91 36.20
N SER A 475 30.16 -12.62 35.11
CA SER A 475 31.57 -12.66 34.69
C SER A 475 32.00 -11.54 33.73
N THR A 476 31.11 -10.64 33.34
CA THR A 476 31.33 -9.68 32.26
C THR A 476 31.43 -8.20 32.70
N GLY A 477 30.99 -7.88 33.91
CA GLY A 477 31.27 -6.55 34.47
C GLY A 477 32.70 -6.56 34.99
N GLY A 478 33.58 -5.71 34.45
CA GLY A 478 34.94 -5.45 34.99
C GLY A 478 34.86 -4.87 36.39
N LEU A 479 34.34 -5.63 37.34
CA LEU A 479 34.33 -5.33 38.75
C LEU A 479 35.79 -5.43 39.24
N THR A 480 36.48 -4.34 39.12
CA THR A 480 37.74 -4.14 39.85
C THR A 480 37.44 -4.37 41.34
N GLY A 481 38.30 -5.15 42.01
CA GLY A 481 38.07 -5.72 43.34
C GLY A 481 37.61 -4.79 44.49
N ALA A 482 37.37 -3.50 44.26
CA ALA A 482 36.84 -2.56 45.24
C ALA A 482 35.30 -2.54 45.31
N GLU A 483 34.58 -2.76 44.20
CA GLU A 483 33.10 -2.77 44.15
C GLU A 483 32.51 -4.12 44.59
N VAL A 484 33.27 -5.22 44.45
CA VAL A 484 32.92 -6.56 44.96
C VAL A 484 32.77 -6.60 46.46
N ALA A 485 33.48 -5.73 47.17
CA ALA A 485 33.41 -5.64 48.65
C ALA A 485 32.08 -5.02 49.13
N VAL A 486 31.43 -4.18 48.34
CA VAL A 486 30.15 -3.52 48.68
C VAL A 486 28.95 -4.40 48.33
N ALA A 487 29.06 -5.25 47.30
CA ALA A 487 28.01 -6.18 46.87
C ALA A 487 28.01 -7.54 47.60
N GLY A 488 28.68 -7.64 48.75
CA GLY A 488 28.65 -8.81 49.64
C GLY A 488 29.16 -10.10 49.02
N GLY A 489 30.49 -10.30 48.96
CA GLY A 489 31.25 -11.57 48.97
C GLY A 489 30.87 -12.76 48.09
N THR A 490 29.70 -12.80 47.47
CA THR A 490 29.11 -14.00 46.90
C THR A 490 29.47 -14.23 45.42
N SER A 491 29.69 -13.20 44.65
CA SER A 491 30.13 -13.36 43.24
C SER A 491 31.57 -13.91 43.18
N ALA A 492 32.44 -13.43 44.10
CA ALA A 492 33.81 -13.91 44.19
C ALA A 492 33.88 -15.37 44.66
N LEU A 493 32.95 -15.80 45.52
CA LEU A 493 32.90 -17.20 46.02
C LEU A 493 32.40 -18.15 44.93
N SER A 494 31.37 -17.76 44.19
CA SER A 494 30.83 -18.53 43.05
C SER A 494 31.89 -18.68 41.96
N GLN A 495 32.63 -17.61 41.65
CA GLN A 495 33.69 -17.62 40.65
C GLN A 495 34.85 -18.55 41.13
N LYS A 496 35.30 -18.44 42.37
CA LYS A 496 36.35 -19.32 42.92
C LYS A 496 35.92 -20.79 42.98
N LEU A 497 34.66 -21.08 43.26
CA LEU A 497 34.14 -22.42 43.27
C LEU A 497 34.14 -23.05 41.85
N LEU A 498 33.71 -22.26 40.86
CA LEU A 498 33.73 -22.64 39.45
C LEU A 498 35.15 -22.82 38.93
N GLU A 499 36.06 -21.87 39.24
CA GLU A 499 37.46 -21.95 38.89
C GLU A 499 38.12 -23.21 39.49
N ALA A 500 37.71 -23.64 40.69
CA ALA A 500 38.22 -24.85 41.35
C ALA A 500 37.70 -26.13 40.65
N ILE A 501 36.50 -26.10 40.03
CA ILE A 501 35.86 -27.26 39.43
C ILE A 501 36.28 -27.42 37.96
N PHE A 502 36.17 -26.38 37.16
CA PHE A 502 36.33 -26.43 35.72
C PHE A 502 37.66 -25.81 35.22
N GLY A 503 38.29 -24.94 36.03
CA GLY A 503 39.38 -24.08 35.61
C GLY A 503 38.88 -22.79 34.97
N ASP A 504 39.62 -21.71 35.14
CA ASP A 504 39.25 -20.35 34.74
C ASP A 504 38.89 -20.21 33.22
N GLN A 505 39.67 -20.86 32.37
CA GLN A 505 39.47 -20.81 30.93
C GLN A 505 38.20 -21.52 30.46
N ALA A 506 37.88 -22.68 31.03
CA ALA A 506 36.69 -23.44 30.69
C ALA A 506 35.41 -22.73 31.09
N ILE A 507 35.39 -22.07 32.25
CA ILE A 507 34.22 -21.29 32.71
C ILE A 507 33.97 -20.09 31.83
N ARG A 508 34.99 -19.33 31.46
CA ARG A 508 34.83 -18.20 30.54
C ARG A 508 34.29 -18.65 29.19
N SER A 509 34.75 -19.78 28.67
CA SER A 509 34.24 -20.38 27.43
C SER A 509 32.79 -20.80 27.55
N LEU A 510 32.41 -21.46 28.65
CA LEU A 510 31.01 -21.91 28.88
C LEU A 510 30.07 -20.69 29.03
N ALA A 511 30.50 -19.68 29.82
CA ALA A 511 29.71 -18.46 30.01
C ALA A 511 29.53 -17.67 28.70
N ALA A 512 30.58 -17.56 27.87
CA ALA A 512 30.50 -16.90 26.57
C ALA A 512 29.51 -17.61 25.63
N ARG A 513 29.62 -18.94 25.50
CA ARG A 513 28.71 -19.76 24.67
C ARG A 513 27.28 -19.71 25.16
N ALA A 514 27.05 -19.73 26.47
CA ALA A 514 25.73 -19.64 27.05
C ALA A 514 25.11 -18.25 26.81
N ARG A 515 25.91 -17.19 26.90
CA ARG A 515 25.46 -15.82 26.57
C ARG A 515 25.14 -15.67 25.09
N ASP A 516 26.01 -16.13 24.22
CA ASP A 516 25.81 -16.04 22.77
C ASP A 516 24.50 -16.76 22.35
N ASP A 517 24.20 -17.95 22.91
CA ASP A 517 22.92 -18.65 22.68
C ASP A 517 21.72 -17.87 23.24
N LEU A 518 21.85 -17.23 24.41
CA LEU A 518 20.78 -16.38 24.95
C LEU A 518 20.48 -15.21 24.01
N LEU A 519 21.52 -14.52 23.54
CA LEU A 519 21.35 -13.37 22.65
C LEU A 519 20.73 -13.77 21.31
N VAL A 520 21.13 -14.90 20.70
CA VAL A 520 20.50 -15.41 19.49
C VAL A 520 19.01 -15.69 19.68
N ARG A 521 18.61 -16.24 20.84
CA ARG A 521 17.19 -16.47 21.14
C ARG A 521 16.42 -15.18 21.34
N VAL A 522 17.00 -14.23 22.07
CA VAL A 522 16.42 -12.89 22.30
C VAL A 522 16.30 -12.15 20.98
N GLU A 523 17.29 -12.23 20.10
CA GLU A 523 17.23 -11.65 18.75
C GLU A 523 16.04 -12.20 17.97
N GLY A 524 15.79 -13.54 18.03
CA GLY A 524 14.63 -14.16 17.42
C GLY A 524 13.30 -13.60 17.95
N VAL A 525 13.19 -13.44 19.28
CA VAL A 525 12.01 -12.83 19.93
C VAL A 525 11.78 -11.40 19.49
N LEU A 526 12.85 -10.59 19.47
CA LEU A 526 12.78 -9.19 19.02
C LEU A 526 12.47 -9.07 17.52
N ALA A 527 12.97 -10.01 16.68
CA ALA A 527 12.66 -10.05 15.26
C ALA A 527 11.16 -10.31 15.00
N GLU A 528 10.50 -11.15 15.82
CA GLU A 528 9.05 -11.35 15.72
C GLU A 528 8.27 -10.09 16.13
N GLU A 529 8.73 -9.34 17.13
CA GLU A 529 8.13 -8.06 17.50
C GLU A 529 8.32 -7.00 16.39
N ALA A 530 9.50 -6.94 15.77
CA ALA A 530 9.77 -6.08 14.61
C ALA A 530 8.90 -6.45 13.40
N ALA A 531 8.68 -7.75 13.15
CA ALA A 531 7.87 -8.23 12.03
C ALA A 531 6.42 -7.73 12.07
N ARG A 532 5.87 -7.37 13.24
CA ARG A 532 4.53 -6.77 13.37
C ARG A 532 4.42 -5.45 12.61
N PHE A 533 5.44 -4.61 12.72
CA PHE A 533 5.50 -3.34 11.98
C PHE A 533 5.65 -3.57 10.48
N LEU A 534 6.51 -4.51 10.09
CA LEU A 534 6.73 -4.85 8.68
C LEU A 534 5.48 -5.44 8.03
N GLN A 535 4.72 -6.26 8.77
CA GLN A 535 3.44 -6.80 8.32
C GLN A 535 2.36 -5.72 8.16
N ALA A 536 2.35 -4.70 9.03
CA ALA A 536 1.44 -3.56 8.89
C ALA A 536 1.81 -2.67 7.68
N LEU A 537 3.10 -2.56 7.35
CA LEU A 537 3.60 -1.77 6.24
C LEU A 537 3.38 -2.44 4.88
N ALA A 538 3.53 -3.76 4.80
CA ALA A 538 3.52 -4.52 3.55
C ALA A 538 2.30 -4.26 2.63
N PRO A 539 1.04 -4.16 3.12
CA PRO A 539 -0.13 -3.93 2.27
C PRO A 539 -0.21 -2.51 1.68
N LEU A 540 0.60 -1.57 2.13
CA LEU A 540 0.53 -0.15 1.75
C LEU A 540 1.69 0.30 0.87
N ALA A 541 2.74 -0.49 0.80
CA ALA A 541 3.91 -0.20 -0.01
C ALA A 541 3.89 -1.05 -1.29
N PRO A 542 4.38 -0.51 -2.42
CA PRO A 542 4.59 -1.31 -3.62
C PRO A 542 5.53 -2.49 -3.34
N ASP A 543 5.32 -3.60 -4.04
CA ASP A 543 6.27 -4.70 -4.00
C ASP A 543 7.58 -4.25 -4.64
N PRO A 544 8.75 -4.46 -4.01
CA PRO A 544 10.04 -4.09 -4.58
C PRO A 544 10.48 -4.98 -5.76
N GLU A 545 9.82 -6.13 -5.99
CA GLU A 545 10.05 -7.00 -7.16
C GLU A 545 9.18 -6.57 -8.35
#